data_916f9747eec050ef38ab579379e01760
#
_entry.id   916f9747eec050ef38ab579379e01760
#
_cell.length_a   1.000
_cell.length_b   1.000
_cell.length_c   1.000
_cell.angle_alpha   90.00
_cell.angle_beta   90.00
_cell.angle_gamma   90.00
#
_symmetry.space_group_name_H-M   'P 1'
#
loop_
_entity.id
_entity.type
_entity.pdbx_description
1 polymer ?
#
loop_
_entity_poly.entity_id
_entity_poly.type
_entity_poly.pdbx_seq_one_letter_code
_entity_poly.pdbx_strand_id
1 'polypeptide(L)'
;MTSRTAVKAPGVVSPSRPRRGLARLFRPAWIPILRRTKPLSGVWGWDRGAPVDRYYIEKFLDQHRRHIRGHVLEVGDSRYTGHFGSGVVNSDVLDISAANPQATIVADLALTDALPESAFDCFILVQTLQYVFDLEAAVREIHRTLKPGGVLLCTLPSVTRIGSRYLANDFWRFTPASARGLFRDVFGAAIEVTSVGNLLACTAFLAGLAAEEVSETKLRVSDPYFPLLVTVNARKSSSPEAV
;
A
#
# COMPACT_ATOMS: atom_id res chain seq x y z
N MET A 1 3.29 -33.67 -12.75
CA MET A 1 4.26 -33.08 -11.81
C MET A 1 5.02 -31.99 -12.54
N THR A 2 4.50 -30.78 -12.57
CA THR A 2 5.16 -29.61 -13.18
C THR A 2 5.66 -28.73 -12.04
N SER A 3 6.98 -28.71 -11.87
CA SER A 3 7.69 -27.87 -10.94
C SER A 3 7.37 -26.38 -11.22
N ARG A 4 6.60 -25.74 -10.36
CA ARG A 4 6.43 -24.28 -10.36
C ARG A 4 7.71 -23.68 -9.77
N THR A 5 8.54 -23.11 -10.63
CA THR A 5 9.71 -22.33 -10.24
C THR A 5 9.21 -21.10 -9.48
N ALA A 6 9.55 -21.01 -8.19
CA ALA A 6 9.27 -19.83 -7.38
C ALA A 6 10.03 -18.62 -7.98
N VAL A 7 9.28 -17.65 -8.50
CA VAL A 7 9.85 -16.41 -9.02
C VAL A 7 10.14 -15.50 -7.84
N LYS A 8 11.42 -15.26 -7.62
CA LYS A 8 11.98 -14.41 -6.57
C LYS A 8 11.46 -12.97 -6.73
N ALA A 9 10.68 -12.50 -5.78
CA ALA A 9 10.28 -11.09 -5.73
C ALA A 9 11.52 -10.23 -5.43
N PRO A 10 11.74 -9.15 -6.18
CA PRO A 10 12.85 -8.24 -5.93
C PRO A 10 12.54 -7.36 -4.74
N GLY A 11 13.49 -7.30 -3.79
CA GLY A 11 13.42 -6.41 -2.64
C GLY A 11 13.12 -4.95 -3.03
N VAL A 12 12.28 -4.29 -2.25
CA VAL A 12 11.96 -2.86 -2.40
C VAL A 12 13.21 -2.07 -2.03
N VAL A 13 14.06 -1.82 -3.01
CA VAL A 13 15.12 -0.82 -2.85
C VAL A 13 14.45 0.53 -2.92
N SER A 14 14.30 1.18 -1.77
CA SER A 14 13.90 2.60 -1.72
C SER A 14 14.91 3.40 -2.56
N PRO A 15 14.48 4.10 -3.63
CA PRO A 15 15.39 4.95 -4.37
C PRO A 15 15.90 6.05 -3.41
N SER A 16 17.22 6.17 -3.30
CA SER A 16 17.86 7.31 -2.64
C SER A 16 17.21 8.58 -3.16
N ARG A 17 16.75 9.48 -2.27
CA ARG A 17 16.05 10.73 -2.62
C ARG A 17 16.86 11.48 -3.69
N PRO A 18 16.38 11.61 -4.93
CA PRO A 18 17.04 12.49 -5.90
C PRO A 18 16.91 13.91 -5.38
N ARG A 19 17.96 14.70 -5.56
CA ARG A 19 17.98 16.14 -5.22
C ARG A 19 16.75 16.78 -5.86
N ARG A 20 15.88 17.36 -5.03
CA ARG A 20 14.66 18.09 -5.42
C ARG A 20 15.07 19.13 -6.47
N GLY A 21 14.86 18.81 -7.74
CA GLY A 21 15.54 19.46 -8.83
C GLY A 21 14.75 20.53 -9.53
N LEU A 22 15.49 21.43 -10.08
CA LEU A 22 15.18 22.49 -11.03
C LEU A 22 14.29 22.07 -12.24
N ALA A 23 14.13 20.78 -12.52
CA ALA A 23 13.26 20.26 -13.59
C ALA A 23 11.78 20.65 -13.43
N ARG A 24 11.35 20.98 -12.20
CA ARG A 24 9.98 21.40 -11.86
C ARG A 24 9.63 22.79 -12.41
N LEU A 25 10.61 23.68 -12.51
CA LEU A 25 10.41 25.09 -12.88
C LEU A 25 10.18 25.33 -14.38
N PHE A 26 10.54 24.39 -15.25
CA PHE A 26 10.62 24.65 -16.70
C PHE A 26 9.62 23.88 -17.58
N ARG A 27 8.66 23.11 -17.02
CA ARG A 27 7.68 22.37 -17.82
C ARG A 27 6.27 22.51 -17.27
N PRO A 28 5.44 23.44 -17.76
CA PRO A 28 4.01 23.44 -17.46
C PRO A 28 3.39 22.14 -18.00
N ALA A 29 2.95 21.29 -17.05
CA ALA A 29 2.68 19.86 -17.32
C ALA A 29 1.33 19.60 -18.04
N TRP A 30 0.40 20.55 -18.05
CA TRP A 30 -1.00 20.26 -18.35
C TRP A 30 -1.36 20.18 -19.85
N ILE A 31 -0.76 21.01 -20.71
CA ILE A 31 -1.12 21.03 -22.14
C ILE A 31 -0.53 19.86 -22.93
N PRO A 32 0.69 19.34 -22.60
CA PRO A 32 1.27 18.25 -23.36
C PRO A 32 0.82 16.85 -22.95
N ILE A 33 0.17 16.66 -21.79
CA ILE A 33 -0.12 15.30 -21.24
C ILE A 33 -0.99 14.50 -22.21
N LEU A 34 -2.07 15.08 -22.73
CA LEU A 34 -2.99 14.38 -23.62
C LEU A 34 -2.40 14.01 -25.00
N ARG A 35 -1.24 14.54 -25.34
CA ARG A 35 -0.52 14.22 -26.58
C ARG A 35 0.62 13.24 -26.38
N ARG A 36 0.83 12.76 -25.14
CA ARG A 36 1.96 11.89 -24.83
C ARG A 36 1.50 10.43 -24.74
N THR A 37 2.29 9.54 -25.29
CA THR A 37 2.13 8.07 -25.12
C THR A 37 2.94 7.52 -23.95
N LYS A 38 3.79 8.36 -23.33
CA LYS A 38 4.62 8.00 -22.18
C LYS A 38 4.44 9.00 -21.05
N PRO A 39 4.50 8.57 -19.78
CA PRO A 39 4.40 9.48 -18.65
C PRO A 39 5.58 10.46 -18.60
N LEU A 40 5.46 11.51 -17.80
CA LEU A 40 6.53 12.47 -17.51
C LEU A 40 7.61 11.87 -16.62
N SER A 41 7.21 10.96 -15.71
CA SER A 41 8.09 10.21 -14.84
C SER A 41 7.94 8.71 -15.08
N GLY A 42 9.05 7.99 -15.21
CA GLY A 42 9.10 6.53 -15.27
C GLY A 42 9.01 5.85 -13.89
N VAL A 43 8.98 6.63 -12.81
CA VAL A 43 9.04 6.18 -11.41
C VAL A 43 7.95 6.83 -10.55
N TRP A 44 6.71 6.91 -11.08
CA TRP A 44 5.51 7.44 -10.40
C TRP A 44 5.60 8.91 -9.93
N GLY A 45 6.60 9.66 -10.37
CA GLY A 45 6.80 11.04 -9.93
C GLY A 45 7.87 11.20 -8.84
N TRP A 46 8.52 10.13 -8.38
CA TRP A 46 9.58 10.20 -7.36
C TRP A 46 10.75 11.10 -7.74
N ASP A 47 11.06 11.22 -9.03
CA ASP A 47 12.07 12.13 -9.57
C ASP A 47 11.60 13.60 -9.61
N ARG A 48 10.33 13.85 -9.28
CA ARG A 48 9.68 15.17 -9.31
C ARG A 48 9.26 15.67 -7.93
N GLY A 49 8.96 14.74 -7.00
CA GLY A 49 8.51 15.03 -5.64
C GLY A 49 7.89 13.78 -5.02
N ALA A 50 6.87 13.94 -4.16
CA ALA A 50 6.10 12.82 -3.67
C ALA A 50 5.08 12.36 -4.73
N PRO A 51 4.98 11.07 -5.08
CA PRO A 51 3.92 10.59 -5.94
C PRO A 51 2.53 10.96 -5.42
N VAL A 52 1.56 11.17 -6.31
CA VAL A 52 0.20 11.61 -5.93
C VAL A 52 -0.48 10.60 -5.00
N ASP A 53 -0.23 9.31 -5.14
CA ASP A 53 -0.80 8.29 -4.27
C ASP A 53 -0.30 8.42 -2.82
N ARG A 54 0.93 8.91 -2.60
CA ARG A 54 1.51 9.11 -1.27
C ARG A 54 0.74 10.15 -0.46
N TYR A 55 0.21 11.19 -1.08
CA TYR A 55 -0.67 12.15 -0.44
C TYR A 55 -1.85 11.47 0.25
N TYR A 56 -2.51 10.53 -0.43
CA TYR A 56 -3.67 9.82 0.12
C TYR A 56 -3.27 8.75 1.13
N ILE A 57 -2.18 8.03 0.89
CA ILE A 57 -1.65 7.00 1.80
C ILE A 57 -1.26 7.63 3.14
N GLU A 58 -0.48 8.70 3.11
CA GLU A 58 -0.02 9.38 4.32
C GLU A 58 -1.19 10.00 5.08
N LYS A 59 -2.16 10.59 4.38
CA LYS A 59 -3.39 11.10 5.00
C LYS A 59 -4.20 10.00 5.68
N PHE A 60 -4.35 8.84 5.05
CA PHE A 60 -5.03 7.68 5.65
C PHE A 60 -4.30 7.20 6.91
N LEU A 61 -2.98 7.04 6.85
CA LEU A 61 -2.19 6.60 8.00
C LEU A 61 -2.21 7.60 9.13
N ASP A 62 -2.15 8.91 8.85
CA ASP A 62 -2.28 9.96 9.85
C ASP A 62 -3.65 9.96 10.56
N GLN A 63 -4.74 9.77 9.81
CA GLN A 63 -6.09 9.63 10.37
C GLN A 63 -6.20 8.42 11.33
N HIS A 64 -5.45 7.36 11.06
CA HIS A 64 -5.46 6.14 11.85
C HIS A 64 -4.23 5.96 12.76
N ARG A 65 -3.39 6.99 12.92
CA ARG A 65 -2.12 6.96 13.66
C ARG A 65 -2.24 6.40 15.08
N ARG A 66 -3.40 6.61 15.75
CA ARG A 66 -3.69 6.07 17.08
C ARG A 66 -3.59 4.54 17.16
N HIS A 67 -3.69 3.83 16.04
CA HIS A 67 -3.59 2.38 15.94
C HIS A 67 -2.15 1.90 15.71
N ILE A 68 -1.24 2.79 15.28
CA ILE A 68 0.15 2.47 14.99
C ILE A 68 0.94 2.52 16.30
N ARG A 69 0.83 1.45 17.10
CA ARG A 69 1.41 1.34 18.44
C ARG A 69 1.63 -0.11 18.84
N GLY A 70 2.32 -0.35 19.95
CA GLY A 70 2.63 -1.68 20.46
C GLY A 70 3.62 -2.40 19.54
N HIS A 71 3.34 -3.62 19.16
CA HIS A 71 4.13 -4.39 18.20
C HIS A 71 3.56 -4.17 16.79
N VAL A 72 4.29 -3.48 15.95
CA VAL A 72 3.88 -3.10 14.59
C VAL A 72 4.62 -3.92 13.56
N LEU A 73 3.91 -4.46 12.57
CA LEU A 73 4.48 -5.06 11.37
C LEU A 73 4.23 -4.12 10.18
N GLU A 74 5.28 -3.84 9.40
CA GLU A 74 5.20 -3.06 8.16
C GLU A 74 5.87 -3.81 7.01
N VAL A 75 5.40 -3.65 5.77
CA VAL A 75 5.98 -4.34 4.61
C VAL A 75 7.02 -3.47 3.92
N GLY A 76 8.19 -4.05 3.66
CA GLY A 76 9.27 -3.49 2.87
C GLY A 76 10.23 -2.59 3.66
N ASP A 77 9.72 -1.68 4.46
CA ASP A 77 10.49 -0.83 5.37
C ASP A 77 9.63 -0.42 6.59
N SER A 78 10.20 0.30 7.57
CA SER A 78 9.49 0.79 8.76
C SER A 78 9.20 2.29 8.71
N ARG A 79 9.15 2.88 7.53
CA ARG A 79 9.03 4.33 7.36
C ARG A 79 7.74 4.91 7.93
N TYR A 80 6.62 4.24 7.69
CA TYR A 80 5.33 4.72 8.18
C TYR A 80 5.17 4.49 9.67
N THR A 81 5.68 3.38 10.19
CA THR A 81 5.79 3.14 11.64
C THR A 81 6.60 4.23 12.31
N GLY A 82 7.76 4.59 11.76
CA GLY A 82 8.59 5.67 12.32
C GLY A 82 7.98 7.07 12.20
N HIS A 83 7.14 7.31 11.18
CA HIS A 83 6.56 8.63 10.95
C HIS A 83 5.24 8.87 11.69
N PHE A 84 4.37 7.87 11.73
CA PHE A 84 3.02 8.00 12.30
C PHE A 84 2.84 7.28 13.64
N GLY A 85 3.75 6.38 14.00
CA GLY A 85 3.65 5.58 15.22
C GLY A 85 3.83 6.40 16.50
N SER A 86 3.10 6.00 17.56
CA SER A 86 3.23 6.55 18.89
C SER A 86 3.02 5.43 19.91
N GLY A 87 3.97 5.26 20.85
CA GLY A 87 3.94 4.14 21.78
C GLY A 87 4.25 2.79 21.10
N VAL A 88 5.05 2.80 20.05
CA VAL A 88 5.58 1.59 19.41
C VAL A 88 6.61 0.95 20.35
N VAL A 89 6.40 -0.32 20.68
CA VAL A 89 7.28 -1.12 21.56
C VAL A 89 8.26 -1.93 20.71
N ASN A 90 7.74 -2.59 19.66
CA ASN A 90 8.52 -3.33 18.67
C ASN A 90 8.06 -2.97 17.28
N SER A 91 8.99 -2.95 16.33
CA SER A 91 8.71 -2.72 14.91
C SER A 91 9.41 -3.78 14.09
N ASP A 92 8.63 -4.61 13.40
CA ASP A 92 9.13 -5.59 12.47
C ASP A 92 8.86 -5.17 11.02
N VAL A 93 9.74 -5.59 10.15
CA VAL A 93 9.65 -5.37 8.70
C VAL A 93 9.52 -6.71 8.01
N LEU A 94 8.40 -6.90 7.33
CA LEU A 94 8.13 -8.06 6.49
C LEU A 94 8.63 -7.82 5.07
N ASP A 95 9.37 -8.75 4.53
CA ASP A 95 9.67 -8.81 3.10
C ASP A 95 9.66 -10.27 2.63
N ILE A 96 9.32 -10.48 1.36
CA ILE A 96 9.45 -11.80 0.71
C ILE A 96 10.91 -12.12 0.38
N SER A 97 11.79 -11.12 0.34
CA SER A 97 13.18 -11.23 -0.05
C SER A 97 14.13 -11.06 1.12
N ALA A 98 14.95 -12.07 1.38
CA ALA A 98 16.06 -11.98 2.32
C ALA A 98 17.16 -10.97 1.91
N ALA A 99 17.08 -10.43 0.68
CA ALA A 99 18.03 -9.41 0.23
C ALA A 99 17.67 -7.99 0.72
N ASN A 100 16.48 -7.80 1.34
CA ASN A 100 16.15 -6.55 2.00
C ASN A 100 16.87 -6.46 3.35
N PRO A 101 17.82 -5.54 3.55
CA PRO A 101 18.57 -5.44 4.81
C PRO A 101 17.73 -4.92 5.99
N GLN A 102 16.54 -4.38 5.73
CA GLN A 102 15.62 -3.92 6.76
C GLN A 102 14.64 -5.02 7.20
N ALA A 103 14.52 -6.12 6.44
CA ALA A 103 13.61 -7.20 6.78
C ALA A 103 14.05 -7.91 8.08
N THR A 104 13.17 -7.90 9.06
CA THR A 104 13.31 -8.69 10.30
C THR A 104 12.59 -10.03 10.18
N ILE A 105 11.58 -10.09 9.30
CA ILE A 105 10.80 -11.29 8.97
C ILE A 105 10.82 -11.48 7.46
N VAL A 106 11.26 -12.67 7.01
CA VAL A 106 11.25 -13.05 5.59
C VAL A 106 10.18 -14.12 5.40
N ALA A 107 9.04 -13.75 4.79
CA ALA A 107 7.93 -14.67 4.60
C ALA A 107 7.07 -14.25 3.39
N ASP A 108 6.33 -15.23 2.84
CA ASP A 108 5.32 -15.03 1.81
C ASP A 108 3.93 -15.02 2.46
N LEU A 109 3.20 -13.92 2.32
CA LEU A 109 1.84 -13.77 2.84
C LEU A 109 0.83 -14.77 2.25
N ALA A 110 1.13 -15.37 1.10
CA ALA A 110 0.28 -16.39 0.51
C ALA A 110 0.42 -17.77 1.17
N LEU A 111 1.41 -17.95 2.06
CA LEU A 111 1.63 -19.21 2.77
C LEU A 111 0.99 -19.16 4.16
N THR A 112 0.27 -20.22 4.50
CA THR A 112 -0.29 -20.40 5.84
C THR A 112 0.83 -20.59 6.87
N ASP A 113 0.65 -20.04 8.07
CA ASP A 113 1.60 -20.10 9.18
C ASP A 113 2.99 -19.53 8.87
N ALA A 114 3.06 -18.62 7.88
CA ALA A 114 4.30 -17.96 7.51
C ALA A 114 4.76 -16.93 8.54
N LEU A 115 3.81 -16.38 9.32
CA LEU A 115 4.04 -15.36 10.35
C LEU A 115 3.66 -15.88 11.74
N PRO A 116 4.18 -15.30 12.83
CA PRO A 116 3.76 -15.67 14.18
C PRO A 116 2.28 -15.31 14.40
N GLU A 117 1.55 -16.23 15.06
CA GLU A 117 0.15 -16.04 15.37
C GLU A 117 -0.05 -15.02 16.51
N SER A 118 -1.10 -14.18 16.39
CA SER A 118 -1.51 -13.23 17.43
C SER A 118 -0.35 -12.40 17.99
N ALA A 119 0.56 -11.95 17.12
CA ALA A 119 1.79 -11.29 17.52
C ALA A 119 1.71 -9.75 17.42
N PHE A 120 0.94 -9.21 16.48
CA PHE A 120 0.99 -7.79 16.15
C PHE A 120 -0.24 -7.02 16.60
N ASP A 121 -0.01 -5.84 17.15
CA ASP A 121 -1.05 -4.87 17.52
C ASP A 121 -1.52 -4.07 16.28
N CYS A 122 -0.60 -3.83 15.34
CA CYS A 122 -0.90 -3.14 14.09
C CYS A 122 -0.13 -3.77 12.93
N PHE A 123 -0.77 -3.90 11.78
CA PHE A 123 -0.13 -4.31 10.52
C PHE A 123 -0.36 -3.22 9.47
N ILE A 124 0.73 -2.62 8.99
CA ILE A 124 0.73 -1.61 7.93
C ILE A 124 1.07 -2.29 6.61
N LEU A 125 0.11 -2.33 5.68
CA LEU A 125 0.21 -3.02 4.40
C LEU A 125 -0.06 -2.05 3.24
N VAL A 126 0.97 -1.32 2.82
CA VAL A 126 0.83 -0.29 1.79
C VAL A 126 1.20 -0.82 0.42
N GLN A 127 0.24 -0.79 -0.52
CA GLN A 127 0.47 -1.11 -1.94
C GLN A 127 1.22 -2.43 -2.14
N THR A 128 0.75 -3.51 -1.49
CA THR A 128 1.41 -4.82 -1.49
C THR A 128 0.55 -5.92 -2.09
N LEU A 129 -0.76 -5.99 -1.76
CA LEU A 129 -1.61 -7.13 -2.14
C LEU A 129 -1.77 -7.31 -3.65
N GLN A 130 -1.53 -6.28 -4.47
CA GLN A 130 -1.54 -6.45 -5.93
C GLN A 130 -0.48 -7.42 -6.43
N TYR A 131 0.56 -7.72 -5.64
CA TYR A 131 1.64 -8.65 -5.96
C TYR A 131 1.42 -10.06 -5.42
N VAL A 132 0.38 -10.29 -4.64
CA VAL A 132 0.03 -11.58 -4.06
C VAL A 132 -1.09 -12.20 -4.89
N PHE A 133 -0.86 -13.37 -5.51
CA PHE A 133 -1.86 -13.99 -6.36
C PHE A 133 -3.05 -14.54 -5.57
N ASP A 134 -2.78 -15.26 -4.46
CA ASP A 134 -3.81 -15.80 -3.56
C ASP A 134 -4.16 -14.76 -2.49
N LEU A 135 -5.11 -13.89 -2.82
CA LEU A 135 -5.54 -12.81 -1.93
C LEU A 135 -6.25 -13.33 -0.67
N GLU A 136 -7.01 -14.41 -0.81
CA GLU A 136 -7.75 -14.96 0.33
C GLU A 136 -6.81 -15.59 1.36
N ALA A 137 -5.82 -16.35 0.91
CA ALA A 137 -4.79 -16.89 1.80
C ALA A 137 -4.04 -15.75 2.51
N ALA A 138 -3.64 -14.70 1.78
CA ALA A 138 -2.96 -13.55 2.36
C ALA A 138 -3.79 -12.83 3.42
N VAL A 139 -5.08 -12.58 3.17
CA VAL A 139 -5.94 -11.89 4.13
C VAL A 139 -6.22 -12.76 5.37
N ARG A 140 -6.36 -14.07 5.21
CA ARG A 140 -6.44 -15.00 6.36
C ARG A 140 -5.16 -14.99 7.19
N GLU A 141 -3.98 -15.01 6.56
CA GLU A 141 -2.70 -14.95 7.26
C GLU A 141 -2.51 -13.61 8.00
N ILE A 142 -2.86 -12.50 7.38
CA ILE A 142 -2.86 -11.18 8.02
C ILE A 142 -3.77 -11.16 9.27
N HIS A 143 -4.97 -11.72 9.16
CA HIS A 143 -5.90 -11.79 10.29
C HIS A 143 -5.34 -12.69 11.40
N ARG A 144 -4.77 -13.86 11.05
CA ARG A 144 -4.20 -14.81 12.02
C ARG A 144 -3.09 -14.17 12.83
N THR A 145 -2.21 -13.41 12.19
CA THR A 145 -1.04 -12.80 12.83
C THR A 145 -1.37 -11.59 13.73
N LEU A 146 -2.53 -10.97 13.54
CA LEU A 146 -3.00 -9.88 14.42
C LEU A 146 -3.45 -10.45 15.76
N LYS A 147 -3.14 -9.72 16.85
CA LYS A 147 -3.72 -9.96 18.18
C LYS A 147 -5.22 -9.72 18.18
N PRO A 148 -5.99 -10.32 19.11
CA PRO A 148 -7.37 -9.89 19.37
C PRO A 148 -7.41 -8.36 19.59
N GLY A 149 -8.26 -7.65 18.85
CA GLY A 149 -8.33 -6.19 18.83
C GLY A 149 -7.26 -5.49 17.99
N GLY A 150 -6.32 -6.22 17.41
CA GLY A 150 -5.30 -5.71 16.50
C GLY A 150 -5.88 -5.14 15.19
N VAL A 151 -5.16 -4.25 14.54
CA VAL A 151 -5.64 -3.46 13.41
C VAL A 151 -4.76 -3.63 12.19
N LEU A 152 -5.40 -3.87 11.04
CA LEU A 152 -4.79 -3.77 9.72
C LEU A 152 -5.05 -2.38 9.12
N LEU A 153 -4.00 -1.71 8.69
CA LEU A 153 -4.06 -0.50 7.86
C LEU A 153 -3.52 -0.83 6.48
N CYS A 154 -4.42 -1.00 5.51
CA CYS A 154 -4.07 -1.44 4.17
C CYS A 154 -4.46 -0.42 3.11
N THR A 155 -3.61 -0.28 2.08
CA THR A 155 -3.94 0.49 0.88
C THR A 155 -3.73 -0.34 -0.37
N LEU A 156 -4.68 -0.23 -1.30
CA LEU A 156 -4.80 -1.04 -2.50
C LEU A 156 -4.89 -0.14 -3.74
N PRO A 157 -4.18 -0.43 -4.83
CA PRO A 157 -4.25 0.37 -6.05
C PRO A 157 -5.54 0.12 -6.82
N SER A 158 -6.27 1.19 -7.18
CA SER A 158 -7.33 1.12 -8.19
C SER A 158 -6.80 1.49 -9.56
N VAL A 159 -6.01 2.56 -9.62
CA VAL A 159 -5.40 3.06 -10.85
C VAL A 159 -3.92 3.26 -10.62
N THR A 160 -3.09 2.50 -11.36
CA THR A 160 -1.65 2.67 -11.36
C THR A 160 -1.02 2.04 -12.61
N ARG A 161 0.19 2.47 -12.93
CA ARG A 161 1.05 1.76 -13.91
C ARG A 161 1.65 0.50 -13.28
N ILE A 162 2.03 -0.44 -14.11
CA ILE A 162 2.85 -1.57 -13.69
C ILE A 162 4.31 -1.12 -13.61
N GLY A 163 4.98 -1.45 -12.50
CA GLY A 163 6.42 -1.23 -12.37
C GLY A 163 7.21 -2.21 -13.22
N SER A 164 8.29 -1.73 -13.86
CA SER A 164 9.11 -2.57 -14.75
C SER A 164 9.66 -3.84 -14.06
N ARG A 165 9.90 -3.77 -12.75
CA ARG A 165 10.36 -4.92 -11.94
C ARG A 165 9.26 -5.92 -11.61
N TYR A 166 7.98 -5.53 -11.73
CA TYR A 166 6.82 -6.30 -11.28
C TYR A 166 5.93 -6.76 -12.43
N LEU A 167 6.39 -6.64 -13.69
CA LEU A 167 5.59 -6.92 -14.87
C LEU A 167 4.95 -8.33 -14.86
N ALA A 168 5.64 -9.30 -14.29
CA ALA A 168 5.15 -10.67 -14.19
C ALA A 168 4.31 -10.98 -12.96
N ASN A 169 4.33 -10.11 -11.93
CA ASN A 169 3.76 -10.40 -10.61
C ASN A 169 2.81 -9.31 -10.12
N ASP A 170 2.44 -8.35 -10.97
CA ASP A 170 1.47 -7.31 -10.65
C ASP A 170 0.09 -7.76 -11.15
N PHE A 171 -0.65 -8.50 -10.30
CA PHE A 171 -1.84 -9.25 -10.68
C PHE A 171 -3.13 -8.43 -10.59
N TRP A 172 -3.25 -7.51 -9.59
CA TRP A 172 -4.54 -7.00 -9.18
C TRP A 172 -4.66 -5.48 -9.20
N ARG A 173 -5.87 -5.04 -9.53
CA ARG A 173 -6.39 -3.69 -9.29
C ARG A 173 -7.70 -3.82 -8.53
N PHE A 174 -7.92 -2.95 -7.54
CA PHE A 174 -9.02 -3.11 -6.61
C PHE A 174 -10.08 -2.03 -6.79
N THR A 175 -11.32 -2.45 -6.66
CA THR A 175 -12.46 -1.57 -6.47
C THR A 175 -12.88 -1.57 -4.99
N PRO A 176 -13.65 -0.57 -4.51
CA PRO A 176 -14.19 -0.63 -3.16
C PRO A 176 -15.05 -1.88 -2.91
N ALA A 177 -15.73 -2.39 -3.95
CA ALA A 177 -16.57 -3.58 -3.84
C ALA A 177 -15.72 -4.86 -3.67
N SER A 178 -14.67 -5.04 -4.50
CA SER A 178 -13.79 -6.21 -4.38
C SER A 178 -13.03 -6.22 -3.05
N ALA A 179 -12.53 -5.05 -2.62
CA ALA A 179 -11.87 -4.94 -1.32
C ALA A 179 -12.84 -5.26 -0.17
N ARG A 180 -14.08 -4.73 -0.22
CA ARG A 180 -15.08 -5.03 0.83
C ARG A 180 -15.43 -6.51 0.90
N GLY A 181 -15.61 -7.20 -0.23
CA GLY A 181 -15.85 -8.65 -0.27
C GLY A 181 -14.68 -9.39 0.38
N LEU A 182 -13.48 -9.18 -0.15
CA LEU A 182 -12.26 -9.86 0.29
C LEU A 182 -12.00 -9.76 1.81
N PHE A 183 -12.11 -8.55 2.37
CA PHE A 183 -11.80 -8.35 3.80
C PHE A 183 -12.97 -8.71 4.72
N ARG A 184 -14.23 -8.58 4.25
CA ARG A 184 -15.40 -8.89 5.06
C ARG A 184 -15.51 -10.38 5.36
N ASP A 185 -15.10 -11.24 4.45
CA ASP A 185 -15.17 -12.70 4.62
C ASP A 185 -14.25 -13.17 5.77
N VAL A 186 -13.22 -12.39 6.11
CA VAL A 186 -12.23 -12.74 7.14
C VAL A 186 -12.40 -11.90 8.42
N PHE A 187 -12.64 -10.58 8.30
CA PHE A 187 -12.74 -9.66 9.43
C PHE A 187 -14.19 -9.39 9.87
N GLY A 188 -15.18 -9.96 9.17
CA GLY A 188 -16.59 -9.70 9.45
C GLY A 188 -17.01 -8.25 9.21
N ALA A 189 -17.82 -7.70 10.11
CA ALA A 189 -18.31 -6.31 10.02
C ALA A 189 -17.31 -5.24 10.51
N ALA A 190 -16.19 -5.64 11.10
CA ALA A 190 -15.22 -4.74 11.70
C ALA A 190 -14.24 -4.17 10.66
N ILE A 191 -14.76 -3.76 9.50
CA ILE A 191 -13.99 -3.18 8.39
C ILE A 191 -14.54 -1.83 7.97
N GLU A 192 -13.64 -0.92 7.66
CA GLU A 192 -13.92 0.33 6.99
C GLU A 192 -13.19 0.34 5.65
N VAL A 193 -13.93 0.39 4.54
CA VAL A 193 -13.40 0.41 3.18
C VAL A 193 -13.81 1.71 2.51
N THR A 194 -12.84 2.53 2.18
CA THR A 194 -13.05 3.84 1.55
C THR A 194 -12.21 3.96 0.28
N SER A 195 -12.75 4.59 -0.75
CA SER A 195 -11.97 4.98 -1.93
C SER A 195 -11.60 6.45 -1.86
N VAL A 196 -10.41 6.77 -2.35
CA VAL A 196 -9.90 8.14 -2.41
C VAL A 196 -9.34 8.45 -3.79
N GLY A 197 -9.45 9.70 -4.19
CA GLY A 197 -9.02 10.17 -5.50
C GLY A 197 -10.13 10.84 -6.28
N ASN A 198 -9.82 11.26 -7.48
CA ASN A 198 -10.71 11.84 -8.48
C ASN A 198 -10.04 11.76 -9.86
N LEU A 199 -10.75 12.14 -10.92
CA LEU A 199 -10.21 12.11 -12.28
C LEU A 199 -8.86 12.84 -12.40
N LEU A 200 -8.72 14.02 -11.76
CA LEU A 200 -7.48 14.78 -11.82
C LEU A 200 -6.33 14.03 -11.14
N ALA A 201 -6.55 13.48 -9.95
CA ALA A 201 -5.56 12.71 -9.21
C ALA A 201 -5.11 11.46 -9.97
N CYS A 202 -6.06 10.71 -10.56
CA CYS A 202 -5.76 9.56 -11.40
C CYS A 202 -4.91 9.95 -12.61
N THR A 203 -5.31 11.01 -13.33
CA THR A 203 -4.58 11.48 -14.51
C THR A 203 -3.18 11.99 -14.15
N ALA A 204 -3.05 12.75 -13.07
CA ALA A 204 -1.78 13.26 -12.59
C ALA A 204 -0.83 12.15 -12.18
N PHE A 205 -1.35 11.14 -11.47
CA PHE A 205 -0.56 9.98 -11.05
C PHE A 205 -0.08 9.13 -12.23
N LEU A 206 -0.97 8.83 -13.18
CA LEU A 206 -0.61 8.09 -14.40
C LEU A 206 0.38 8.88 -15.27
N ALA A 207 0.26 10.20 -15.30
CA ALA A 207 1.21 11.06 -15.98
C ALA A 207 2.58 11.14 -15.27
N GLY A 208 2.69 10.68 -14.02
CA GLY A 208 3.90 10.73 -13.23
C GLY A 208 4.20 12.11 -12.67
N LEU A 209 3.16 12.88 -12.30
CA LEU A 209 3.29 14.12 -11.57
C LEU A 209 3.53 13.84 -10.07
N ALA A 210 4.19 14.78 -9.41
CA ALA A 210 4.27 14.81 -7.96
C ALA A 210 3.02 15.46 -7.36
N ALA A 211 2.69 15.11 -6.11
CA ALA A 211 1.55 15.70 -5.39
C ALA A 211 1.68 17.22 -5.25
N GLU A 212 2.91 17.72 -5.09
CA GLU A 212 3.21 19.14 -4.98
C GLU A 212 3.00 19.92 -6.28
N GLU A 213 2.82 19.23 -7.42
CA GLU A 213 2.50 19.84 -8.71
C GLU A 213 0.98 19.95 -8.93
N VAL A 214 0.19 19.38 -8.04
CA VAL A 214 -1.28 19.39 -8.07
C VAL A 214 -1.80 20.22 -6.89
N SER A 215 -2.82 21.03 -7.13
CA SER A 215 -3.44 21.79 -6.05
C SER A 215 -4.00 20.87 -4.98
N GLU A 216 -3.58 21.04 -3.73
CA GLU A 216 -4.08 20.25 -2.60
C GLU A 216 -5.60 20.36 -2.45
N THR A 217 -6.18 21.54 -2.68
CA THR A 217 -7.64 21.73 -2.67
C THR A 217 -8.34 20.80 -3.65
N LYS A 218 -7.74 20.54 -4.81
CA LYS A 218 -8.27 19.61 -5.81
C LYS A 218 -8.01 18.16 -5.44
N LEU A 219 -6.89 17.83 -4.79
CA LEU A 219 -6.61 16.48 -4.27
C LEU A 219 -7.57 16.10 -3.14
N ARG A 220 -8.08 17.07 -2.37
CA ARG A 220 -9.05 16.82 -1.27
C ARG A 220 -10.44 16.41 -1.77
N VAL A 221 -10.77 16.70 -3.02
CA VAL A 221 -12.05 16.27 -3.61
C VAL A 221 -12.01 14.76 -3.84
N SER A 222 -12.99 14.04 -3.31
CA SER A 222 -13.16 12.61 -3.57
C SER A 222 -14.29 12.39 -4.56
N ASP A 223 -14.04 11.55 -5.56
CA ASP A 223 -15.03 11.12 -6.54
C ASP A 223 -15.08 9.58 -6.54
N PRO A 224 -16.22 8.98 -6.10
CA PRO A 224 -16.35 7.53 -6.00
C PRO A 224 -16.25 6.80 -7.33
N TYR A 225 -16.46 7.51 -8.45
CA TYR A 225 -16.35 6.93 -9.80
C TYR A 225 -14.91 6.90 -10.33
N PHE A 226 -14.00 7.67 -9.73
CA PHE A 226 -12.58 7.74 -10.10
C PHE A 226 -11.66 7.50 -8.92
N PRO A 227 -11.70 6.30 -8.30
CA PRO A 227 -10.81 5.98 -7.21
C PRO A 227 -9.36 5.85 -7.71
N LEU A 228 -8.43 6.53 -7.06
CA LEU A 228 -7.00 6.32 -7.27
C LEU A 228 -6.54 5.10 -6.49
N LEU A 229 -6.95 5.01 -5.23
CA LEU A 229 -6.72 3.86 -4.38
C LEU A 229 -7.89 3.59 -3.43
N VAL A 230 -7.92 2.39 -2.89
CA VAL A 230 -8.82 1.96 -1.82
C VAL A 230 -8.04 1.84 -0.53
N THR A 231 -8.59 2.37 0.56
CA THR A 231 -8.06 2.21 1.92
C THR A 231 -8.92 1.22 2.69
N VAL A 232 -8.28 0.39 3.49
CA VAL A 232 -8.94 -0.59 4.37
C VAL A 232 -8.39 -0.44 5.77
N ASN A 233 -9.28 -0.14 6.72
CA ASN A 233 -9.03 -0.25 8.14
C ASN A 233 -9.86 -1.43 8.64
N ALA A 234 -9.20 -2.51 9.08
CA ALA A 234 -9.86 -3.72 9.54
C ALA A 234 -9.36 -4.10 10.94
N ARG A 235 -10.28 -4.50 11.81
CA ARG A 235 -9.95 -4.88 13.19
C ARG A 235 -10.30 -6.34 13.45
N LYS A 236 -9.34 -7.09 14.01
CA LYS A 236 -9.62 -8.43 14.51
C LYS A 236 -10.50 -8.36 15.75
N SER A 237 -11.54 -9.19 15.83
CA SER A 237 -12.42 -9.27 16.99
C SER A 237 -11.62 -9.49 18.29
N SER A 238 -12.05 -8.83 19.35
CA SER A 238 -11.44 -9.01 20.69
C SER A 238 -12.00 -10.21 21.44
N SER A 239 -13.15 -10.74 21.00
CA SER A 239 -13.74 -11.97 21.54
C SER A 239 -13.27 -13.16 20.72
N PRO A 240 -12.94 -14.32 21.32
CA PRO A 240 -12.79 -15.54 20.56
C PRO A 240 -14.13 -15.81 19.85
N GLU A 241 -14.09 -16.07 18.54
CA GLU A 241 -15.27 -16.56 17.83
C GLU A 241 -15.73 -17.83 18.54
N ALA A 242 -16.98 -17.81 19.02
CA ALA A 242 -17.61 -19.04 19.50
C ALA A 242 -17.78 -19.95 18.30
N VAL A 243 -16.98 -21.02 18.27
CA VAL A 243 -17.07 -22.14 17.31
C VAL A 243 -18.39 -22.86 17.49
#